data_b3b8df935233e9ae26a2150b2d6c8914
#
_entry.id   b3b8df935233e9ae26a2150b2d6c8914
#
_cell.length_a   1.000
_cell.length_b   1.000
_cell.length_c   1.000
_cell.angle_alpha   90.00
_cell.angle_beta   90.00
_cell.angle_gamma   90.00
#
_symmetry.space_group_name_H-M   'P 1'
#
loop_
_entity.id
_entity.type
_entity.pdbx_description
1 polymer ?
#
loop_
_entity_poly.entity_id
_entity_poly.type
_entity_poly.pdbx_seq_one_letter_code
_entity_poly.pdbx_strand_id
1 'polypeptide(L)'
;LTLAGVLLTVFCYMGYMRQSAETVFAVFPLLAVGITPILGNYVDHKGKAASMLMIGSMLLVLCHLTFAFVLPEFRDNAVGGVVIAYLTILVLGASFSLVPASLWPSVPKLVDAKIIGSAYALIFWVQNIGLWLFPLLIGKVLDKTNTQLVADLKNGVITPEEAAVSYDYTA
;
A
#
# COMPACT_ATOMS: atom_id res chain seq x y z
N LEU A 1 -5.34 -1.17 8.92
CA LEU A 1 -4.00 -0.77 8.46
C LEU A 1 -4.04 -0.63 6.96
N THR A 2 -4.11 0.60 6.48
CA THR A 2 -3.97 0.90 5.06
C THR A 2 -2.52 0.63 4.64
N LEU A 3 -2.27 0.47 3.33
CA LEU A 3 -0.91 0.42 2.76
C LEU A 3 -0.02 1.53 3.34
N ALA A 4 -0.61 2.69 3.64
CA ALA A 4 -0.03 3.80 4.37
C ALA A 4 0.53 3.41 5.74
N GLY A 5 -0.20 2.64 6.51
CA GLY A 5 0.25 2.22 7.83
C GLY A 5 1.47 1.30 7.76
N VAL A 6 1.49 0.36 6.82
CA VAL A 6 2.63 -0.53 6.62
C VAL A 6 3.88 0.24 6.20
N LEU A 7 3.73 1.17 5.24
CA LEU A 7 4.84 2.03 4.80
C LEU A 7 5.33 2.96 5.91
N LEU A 8 4.42 3.58 6.65
CA LEU A 8 4.75 4.41 7.81
C LEU A 8 5.56 3.63 8.84
N THR A 9 5.15 2.39 9.10
CA THR A 9 5.82 1.48 10.03
C THR A 9 7.23 1.16 9.57
N VAL A 10 7.42 0.79 8.28
CA VAL A 10 8.73 0.51 7.71
C VAL A 10 9.65 1.73 7.82
N PHE A 11 9.14 2.93 7.54
CA PHE A 11 9.93 4.16 7.68
C PHE A 11 10.27 4.50 9.12
N CYS A 12 9.36 4.31 10.07
CA CYS A 12 9.66 4.48 11.50
C CYS A 12 10.69 3.46 11.98
N TYR A 13 10.61 2.21 11.51
CA TYR A 13 11.61 1.18 11.80
C TYR A 13 13.01 1.55 11.31
N MET A 14 13.12 2.27 10.20
CA MET A 14 14.38 2.78 9.67
C MET A 14 14.93 4.01 10.43
N GLY A 15 14.30 4.43 11.52
CA GLY A 15 14.76 5.56 12.34
C GLY A 15 14.35 6.93 11.80
N TYR A 16 13.43 6.98 10.84
CA TYR A 16 12.84 8.24 10.40
C TYR A 16 11.80 8.72 11.39
N MET A 17 11.79 10.03 11.67
CA MET A 17 10.68 10.63 12.42
C MET A 17 9.36 10.37 11.66
N ARG A 18 8.30 10.04 12.39
CA ARG A 18 6.94 9.79 11.85
C ARG A 18 6.51 10.86 10.85
N GLN A 19 6.80 12.12 11.14
CA GLN A 19 6.46 13.25 10.27
C GLN A 19 7.17 13.20 8.91
N SER A 20 8.43 12.75 8.86
CA SER A 20 9.17 12.57 7.61
C SER A 20 8.61 11.41 6.79
N ALA A 21 8.24 10.31 7.45
CA ALA A 21 7.62 9.16 6.82
C ALA A 21 6.25 9.49 6.21
N GLU A 22 5.43 10.28 6.92
CA GLU A 22 4.14 10.77 6.42
C GLU A 22 4.30 11.68 5.20
N THR A 23 5.31 12.54 5.19
CA THR A 23 5.61 13.43 4.05
C THR A 23 6.03 12.64 2.81
N VAL A 24 6.89 11.64 2.98
CA VAL A 24 7.32 10.77 1.88
C VAL A 24 6.12 9.98 1.33
N PHE A 25 5.26 9.49 2.21
CA PHE A 25 4.06 8.79 1.79
C PHE A 25 3.06 9.68 1.04
N ALA A 26 2.97 10.98 1.36
CA ALA A 26 2.09 11.93 0.67
C ALA A 26 2.44 12.10 -0.83
N VAL A 27 3.68 11.81 -1.22
CA VAL A 27 4.11 11.82 -2.65
C VAL A 27 3.35 10.78 -3.46
N PHE A 28 3.02 9.62 -2.86
CA PHE A 28 2.32 8.53 -3.53
C PHE A 28 0.95 8.93 -4.13
N PRO A 29 -0.02 9.48 -3.38
CA PRO A 29 -1.30 9.88 -3.94
C PRO A 29 -1.19 11.06 -4.92
N LEU A 30 -0.25 11.98 -4.72
CA LEU A 30 0.00 13.09 -5.67
C LEU A 30 0.43 12.58 -7.03
N LEU A 31 1.35 11.61 -7.06
CA LEU A 31 1.76 10.95 -8.29
C LEU A 31 0.61 10.21 -8.96
N ALA A 32 -0.19 9.49 -8.17
CA ALA A 32 -1.34 8.76 -8.69
C ALA A 32 -2.34 9.71 -9.38
N VAL A 33 -2.63 10.87 -8.79
CA VAL A 33 -3.51 11.90 -9.39
C VAL A 33 -2.96 12.40 -10.74
N GLY A 34 -1.65 12.64 -10.83
CA GLY A 34 -1.02 13.11 -12.07
C GLY A 34 -0.91 12.05 -13.16
N ILE A 35 -0.57 10.82 -12.80
CA ILE A 35 -0.27 9.73 -13.74
C ILE A 35 -1.55 9.03 -14.22
N THR A 36 -2.57 8.88 -13.38
CA THR A 36 -3.81 8.15 -13.73
C THR A 36 -4.49 8.65 -15.00
N PRO A 37 -4.68 9.97 -15.27
CA PRO A 37 -5.29 10.44 -16.50
C PRO A 37 -4.46 10.10 -17.74
N ILE A 38 -3.13 10.16 -17.65
CA ILE A 38 -2.21 9.86 -18.75
C ILE A 38 -2.32 8.37 -19.11
N LEU A 39 -2.28 7.51 -18.09
CA LEU A 39 -2.40 6.05 -18.26
C LEU A 39 -3.79 5.66 -18.75
N GLY A 40 -4.85 6.29 -18.22
CA GLY A 40 -6.22 6.05 -18.67
C GLY A 40 -6.37 6.36 -20.16
N ASN A 41 -5.90 7.52 -20.60
CA ASN A 41 -5.90 7.90 -22.02
C ASN A 41 -5.11 6.90 -22.89
N TYR A 42 -3.97 6.43 -22.42
CA TYR A 42 -3.19 5.40 -23.12
C TYR A 42 -3.95 4.09 -23.25
N VAL A 43 -4.57 3.61 -22.18
CA VAL A 43 -5.37 2.38 -22.16
C VAL A 43 -6.57 2.49 -23.10
N ASP A 44 -7.25 3.61 -23.11
CA ASP A 44 -8.41 3.84 -23.96
C ASP A 44 -8.06 3.83 -25.46
N HIS A 45 -6.91 4.40 -25.83
CA HIS A 45 -6.46 4.43 -27.22
C HIS A 45 -5.85 3.10 -27.70
N LYS A 46 -5.10 2.42 -26.84
CA LYS A 46 -4.38 1.17 -27.21
C LYS A 46 -5.17 -0.10 -26.93
N GLY A 47 -6.19 -0.05 -26.10
CA GLY A 47 -7.05 -1.19 -25.80
C GLY A 47 -6.36 -2.35 -25.01
N LYS A 48 -5.17 -2.12 -24.45
CA LYS A 48 -4.36 -3.14 -23.76
C LYS A 48 -4.57 -3.16 -22.24
N ALA A 49 -5.81 -3.04 -21.78
CA ALA A 49 -6.13 -2.96 -20.36
C ALA A 49 -5.61 -4.17 -19.55
N ALA A 50 -5.79 -5.38 -20.07
CA ALA A 50 -5.30 -6.60 -19.38
C ALA A 50 -3.77 -6.61 -19.20
N SER A 51 -3.03 -6.24 -20.23
CA SER A 51 -1.56 -6.15 -20.14
C SER A 51 -1.12 -5.10 -19.13
N MET A 52 -1.80 -3.95 -19.07
CA MET A 52 -1.51 -2.88 -18.12
C MET A 52 -1.82 -3.31 -16.69
N LEU A 53 -2.92 -4.07 -16.46
CA LEU A 53 -3.23 -4.66 -15.17
C LEU A 53 -2.14 -5.64 -14.72
N MET A 54 -1.66 -6.50 -15.61
CA MET A 54 -0.59 -7.46 -15.31
C MET A 54 0.72 -6.73 -14.95
N ILE A 55 1.10 -5.73 -15.74
CA ILE A 55 2.30 -4.92 -15.48
C ILE A 55 2.17 -4.19 -14.13
N GLY A 56 1.04 -3.53 -13.89
CA GLY A 56 0.78 -2.82 -12.64
C GLY A 56 0.85 -3.74 -11.43
N SER A 57 0.23 -4.92 -11.51
CA SER A 57 0.27 -5.92 -10.43
C SER A 57 1.67 -6.45 -10.18
N MET A 58 2.44 -6.72 -11.23
CA MET A 58 3.82 -7.20 -11.11
C MET A 58 4.74 -6.13 -10.49
N LEU A 59 4.60 -4.88 -10.89
CA LEU A 59 5.34 -3.77 -10.30
C LEU A 59 4.97 -3.57 -8.83
N LEU A 60 3.69 -3.70 -8.46
CA LEU A 60 3.25 -3.65 -7.06
C LEU A 60 3.94 -4.73 -6.21
N VAL A 61 3.99 -5.96 -6.71
CA VAL A 61 4.70 -7.05 -6.01
C VAL A 61 6.18 -6.73 -5.85
N LEU A 62 6.84 -6.26 -6.91
CA LEU A 62 8.26 -5.87 -6.86
C LEU A 62 8.51 -4.75 -5.85
N CYS A 63 7.65 -3.72 -5.79
CA CYS A 63 7.77 -2.66 -4.79
C CYS A 63 7.67 -3.21 -3.36
N HIS A 64 6.72 -4.10 -3.09
CA HIS A 64 6.58 -4.71 -1.76
C HIS A 64 7.77 -5.59 -1.39
N LEU A 65 8.31 -6.35 -2.34
CA LEU A 65 9.54 -7.12 -2.14
C LEU A 65 10.74 -6.21 -1.86
N THR A 66 10.83 -5.06 -2.55
CA THR A 66 11.88 -4.06 -2.28
C THR A 66 11.78 -3.51 -0.87
N PHE A 67 10.57 -3.18 -0.40
CA PHE A 67 10.37 -2.74 0.98
C PHE A 67 10.67 -3.82 2.01
N ALA A 68 10.34 -5.08 1.72
CA ALA A 68 10.53 -6.18 2.66
C ALA A 68 11.99 -6.66 2.77
N PHE A 69 12.72 -6.69 1.66
CA PHE A 69 14.03 -7.33 1.62
C PHE A 69 15.19 -6.37 1.32
N VAL A 70 14.96 -5.38 0.46
CA VAL A 70 16.06 -4.48 0.04
C VAL A 70 16.21 -3.32 1.00
N LEU A 71 15.11 -2.70 1.41
CA LEU A 71 15.16 -1.51 2.26
C LEU A 71 15.82 -1.76 3.63
N PRO A 72 15.59 -2.89 4.32
CA PRO A 72 16.25 -3.19 5.60
C PRO A 72 17.77 -3.29 5.52
N GLU A 73 18.34 -3.71 4.38
CA GLU A 73 19.79 -3.80 4.16
C GLU A 73 20.48 -2.41 4.18
N PHE A 74 19.72 -1.33 3.95
CA PHE A 74 20.21 0.04 3.96
C PHE A 74 20.02 0.75 5.31
N ARG A 75 19.72 0.02 6.38
CA ARG A 75 19.49 0.59 7.72
C ARG A 75 20.67 1.42 8.22
N ASP A 76 21.89 0.99 7.93
CA ASP A 76 23.12 1.68 8.35
C ASP A 76 23.57 2.77 7.36
N ASN A 77 22.95 2.85 6.19
CA ASN A 77 23.20 3.86 5.16
C ASN A 77 21.96 4.73 4.94
N ALA A 78 21.79 5.74 5.77
CA ALA A 78 20.62 6.61 5.75
C ALA A 78 20.37 7.25 4.36
N VAL A 79 21.40 7.69 3.65
CA VAL A 79 21.27 8.33 2.33
C VAL A 79 20.80 7.31 1.28
N GLY A 80 21.42 6.13 1.24
CA GLY A 80 21.03 5.05 0.32
C GLY A 80 19.61 4.57 0.56
N GLY A 81 19.23 4.37 1.83
CA GLY A 81 17.89 3.97 2.23
C GLY A 81 16.82 4.97 1.79
N VAL A 82 17.07 6.29 1.99
CA VAL A 82 16.16 7.35 1.54
C VAL A 82 15.97 7.31 0.02
N VAL A 83 17.05 7.24 -0.74
CA VAL A 83 16.98 7.21 -2.21
C VAL A 83 16.16 6.02 -2.71
N ILE A 84 16.44 4.82 -2.19
CA ILE A 84 15.70 3.60 -2.55
C ILE A 84 14.24 3.70 -2.15
N ALA A 85 13.94 4.22 -0.97
CA ALA A 85 12.58 4.41 -0.50
C ALA A 85 11.79 5.35 -1.43
N TYR A 86 12.34 6.51 -1.79
CA TYR A 86 11.71 7.44 -2.71
C TYR A 86 11.50 6.84 -4.10
N LEU A 87 12.50 6.17 -4.67
CA LEU A 87 12.38 5.51 -5.97
C LEU A 87 11.28 4.44 -5.94
N THR A 88 11.24 3.63 -4.88
CA THR A 88 10.22 2.59 -4.73
C THR A 88 8.82 3.19 -4.59
N ILE A 89 8.66 4.32 -3.87
CA ILE A 89 7.37 5.01 -3.75
C ILE A 89 6.93 5.62 -5.08
N LEU A 90 7.85 6.17 -5.87
CA LEU A 90 7.54 6.66 -7.22
C LEU A 90 7.00 5.54 -8.12
N VAL A 91 7.69 4.39 -8.12
CA VAL A 91 7.25 3.20 -8.88
C VAL A 91 5.94 2.66 -8.34
N LEU A 92 5.76 2.65 -7.01
CA LEU A 92 4.52 2.23 -6.35
C LEU A 92 3.33 3.11 -6.78
N GLY A 93 3.51 4.43 -6.81
CA GLY A 93 2.48 5.38 -7.25
C GLY A 93 2.06 5.15 -8.71
N ALA A 94 3.05 4.97 -9.60
CA ALA A 94 2.79 4.64 -11.00
C ALA A 94 2.07 3.29 -11.15
N SER A 95 2.53 2.26 -10.44
CA SER A 95 1.95 0.92 -10.46
C SER A 95 0.52 0.88 -9.94
N PHE A 96 0.29 1.58 -8.84
CA PHE A 96 -1.04 1.71 -8.26
C PHE A 96 -2.01 2.42 -9.22
N SER A 97 -1.54 3.42 -9.96
CA SER A 97 -2.35 4.16 -10.94
C SER A 97 -2.75 3.31 -12.15
N LEU A 98 -1.92 2.33 -12.54
CA LEU A 98 -2.20 1.42 -13.66
C LEU A 98 -3.44 0.57 -13.40
N VAL A 99 -3.68 0.13 -12.17
CA VAL A 99 -4.80 -0.74 -11.83
C VAL A 99 -6.15 -0.05 -12.04
N PRO A 100 -6.47 1.08 -11.38
CA PRO A 100 -7.74 1.76 -11.59
C PRO A 100 -7.89 2.31 -13.02
N ALA A 101 -6.82 2.84 -13.63
CA ALA A 101 -6.85 3.35 -15.01
C ALA A 101 -7.18 2.27 -16.04
N SER A 102 -6.90 1.00 -15.74
CA SER A 102 -7.19 -0.13 -16.63
C SER A 102 -8.48 -0.86 -16.25
N LEU A 103 -8.74 -1.05 -14.96
CA LEU A 103 -9.86 -1.84 -14.46
C LEU A 103 -11.20 -1.14 -14.69
N TRP A 104 -11.35 0.11 -14.23
CA TRP A 104 -12.62 0.80 -14.24
C TRP A 104 -13.18 1.03 -15.64
N PRO A 105 -12.42 1.47 -16.65
CA PRO A 105 -12.90 1.61 -18.02
C PRO A 105 -13.18 0.28 -18.71
N SER A 106 -12.64 -0.83 -18.20
CA SER A 106 -12.84 -2.16 -18.82
C SER A 106 -14.18 -2.78 -18.45
N VAL A 107 -14.71 -2.50 -17.25
CA VAL A 107 -15.97 -3.09 -16.77
C VAL A 107 -17.14 -2.84 -17.73
N PRO A 108 -17.41 -1.59 -18.20
CA PRO A 108 -18.51 -1.35 -19.14
C PRO A 108 -18.32 -2.02 -20.51
N LYS A 109 -17.10 -2.41 -20.86
CA LYS A 109 -16.79 -3.10 -22.12
C LYS A 109 -17.03 -4.62 -22.03
N LEU A 110 -17.15 -5.16 -20.80
CA LEU A 110 -17.25 -6.59 -20.53
C LEU A 110 -18.66 -7.05 -20.15
N VAL A 111 -19.51 -6.12 -19.71
CA VAL A 111 -20.87 -6.44 -19.22
C VAL A 111 -21.93 -5.59 -19.93
N ASP A 112 -23.16 -6.10 -20.00
CA ASP A 112 -24.29 -5.35 -20.53
C ASP A 112 -24.57 -4.07 -19.72
N ALA A 113 -25.00 -3.02 -20.41
CA ALA A 113 -25.31 -1.72 -19.80
C ALA A 113 -26.33 -1.83 -18.64
N LYS A 114 -27.22 -2.80 -18.69
CA LYS A 114 -28.27 -3.04 -17.67
C LYS A 114 -27.73 -3.54 -16.35
N ILE A 115 -26.53 -4.17 -16.34
CA ILE A 115 -25.95 -4.81 -15.15
C ILE A 115 -24.61 -4.17 -14.71
N ILE A 116 -24.19 -3.07 -15.34
CA ILE A 116 -22.94 -2.36 -15.00
C ILE A 116 -22.88 -2.01 -13.50
N GLY A 117 -23.99 -1.50 -12.94
CA GLY A 117 -24.06 -1.17 -11.50
C GLY A 117 -23.84 -2.39 -10.61
N SER A 118 -24.43 -3.54 -10.95
CA SER A 118 -24.23 -4.78 -10.21
C SER A 118 -22.79 -5.30 -10.33
N ALA A 119 -22.16 -5.15 -11.50
CA ALA A 119 -20.77 -5.53 -11.71
C ALA A 119 -19.82 -4.70 -10.84
N TYR A 120 -19.99 -3.38 -10.80
CA TYR A 120 -19.22 -2.53 -9.89
C TYR A 120 -19.49 -2.85 -8.42
N ALA A 121 -20.75 -3.08 -8.04
CA ALA A 121 -21.09 -3.45 -6.67
C ALA A 121 -20.39 -4.74 -6.23
N LEU A 122 -20.31 -5.75 -7.10
CA LEU A 122 -19.62 -7.00 -6.82
C LEU A 122 -18.09 -6.77 -6.64
N ILE A 123 -17.48 -5.97 -7.51
CA ILE A 123 -16.05 -5.64 -7.42
C ILE A 123 -15.76 -4.94 -6.08
N PHE A 124 -16.56 -3.92 -5.72
CA PHE A 124 -16.42 -3.22 -4.46
C PHE A 124 -16.67 -4.12 -3.25
N TRP A 125 -17.62 -5.04 -3.34
CA TRP A 125 -17.91 -5.99 -2.26
C TRP A 125 -16.70 -6.88 -1.98
N VAL A 126 -16.11 -7.48 -3.02
CA VAL A 126 -14.89 -8.30 -2.89
C VAL A 126 -13.72 -7.47 -2.36
N GLN A 127 -13.53 -6.25 -2.86
CA GLN A 127 -12.49 -5.32 -2.39
C GLN A 127 -12.65 -4.99 -0.90
N ASN A 128 -13.87 -4.73 -0.43
CA ASN A 128 -14.15 -4.42 0.96
C ASN A 128 -13.90 -5.61 1.90
N ILE A 129 -14.14 -6.85 1.45
CA ILE A 129 -13.73 -8.05 2.21
C ILE A 129 -12.23 -8.05 2.45
N GLY A 130 -11.43 -7.76 1.41
CA GLY A 130 -9.98 -7.65 1.55
C GLY A 130 -9.57 -6.53 2.51
N LEU A 131 -10.13 -5.35 2.35
CA LEU A 131 -9.85 -4.18 3.21
C LEU A 131 -10.22 -4.42 4.69
N TRP A 132 -11.20 -5.26 4.97
CA TRP A 132 -11.56 -5.64 6.33
C TRP A 132 -10.70 -6.78 6.86
N LEU A 133 -10.48 -7.82 6.06
CA LEU A 133 -9.81 -9.05 6.50
C LEU A 133 -8.30 -8.86 6.72
N PHE A 134 -7.60 -8.19 5.80
CA PHE A 134 -6.15 -8.03 5.88
C PHE A 134 -5.70 -7.26 7.13
N PRO A 135 -6.28 -6.11 7.51
CA PRO A 135 -5.91 -5.43 8.75
C PRO A 135 -6.15 -6.28 10.00
N LEU A 136 -7.21 -7.09 10.03
CA LEU A 136 -7.46 -8.00 11.14
C LEU A 136 -6.41 -9.10 11.26
N LEU A 137 -5.99 -9.67 10.12
CA LEU A 137 -4.94 -10.69 10.10
C LEU A 137 -3.60 -10.11 10.57
N ILE A 138 -3.22 -8.94 10.02
CA ILE A 138 -1.99 -8.24 10.40
C ILE A 138 -2.04 -7.89 11.91
N GLY A 139 -3.15 -7.33 12.40
CA GLY A 139 -3.31 -7.03 13.81
C GLY A 139 -3.12 -8.25 14.71
N LYS A 140 -3.72 -9.40 14.34
CA LYS A 140 -3.54 -10.65 15.10
C LYS A 140 -2.09 -11.15 15.10
N VAL A 141 -1.37 -11.01 14.00
CA VAL A 141 0.05 -11.39 13.92
C VAL A 141 0.86 -10.49 14.84
N LEU A 142 0.68 -9.18 14.74
CA LEU A 142 1.37 -8.20 15.58
C LEU A 142 1.10 -8.39 17.06
N ASP A 143 -0.15 -8.61 17.46
CA ASP A 143 -0.52 -8.89 18.85
C ASP A 143 0.15 -10.16 19.38
N LYS A 144 0.31 -11.17 18.53
CA LYS A 144 0.94 -12.44 18.88
C LYS A 144 2.45 -12.32 19.05
N THR A 145 3.08 -11.44 18.29
CA THR A 145 4.52 -11.17 18.38
C THR A 145 4.84 -10.23 19.55
N ASN A 146 3.94 -9.30 19.85
CA ASN A 146 4.13 -8.29 20.90
C ASN A 146 3.27 -8.57 22.15
N THR A 147 3.20 -9.80 22.59
CA THR A 147 2.28 -10.24 23.69
C THR A 147 2.48 -9.45 24.97
N GLN A 148 3.71 -9.12 25.35
CA GLN A 148 4.00 -8.36 26.55
C GLN A 148 3.53 -6.91 26.44
N LEU A 149 3.80 -6.27 25.32
CA LEU A 149 3.36 -4.90 25.03
C LEU A 149 1.83 -4.79 25.03
N VAL A 150 1.13 -5.79 24.47
CA VAL A 150 -0.33 -5.85 24.47
C VAL A 150 -0.89 -6.05 25.87
N ALA A 151 -0.20 -6.83 26.72
CA ALA A 151 -0.57 -6.99 28.12
C ALA A 151 -0.40 -5.69 28.91
N ASP A 152 0.71 -4.98 28.73
CA ASP A 152 1.01 -3.72 29.40
C ASP A 152 0.02 -2.62 28.99
N LEU A 153 -0.36 -2.58 27.70
CA LEU A 153 -1.40 -1.69 27.21
C LEU A 153 -2.78 -1.99 27.84
N LYS A 154 -3.16 -3.26 27.91
CA LYS A 154 -4.44 -3.69 28.54
C LYS A 154 -4.48 -3.40 30.03
N ASN A 155 -3.35 -3.49 30.71
CA ASN A 155 -3.23 -3.21 32.14
C ASN A 155 -3.06 -1.71 32.45
N GLY A 156 -3.02 -0.85 31.43
CA GLY A 156 -2.85 0.59 31.60
C GLY A 156 -1.45 1.03 32.06
N VAL A 157 -0.46 0.14 31.90
CA VAL A 157 0.97 0.45 32.23
C VAL A 157 1.59 1.40 31.23
N ILE A 158 1.15 1.30 29.96
CA ILE A 158 1.60 2.16 28.88
C ILE A 158 0.41 2.78 28.15
N THR A 159 0.61 3.93 27.56
CA THR A 159 -0.41 4.61 26.72
C THR A 159 -0.48 4.00 25.32
N PRO A 160 -1.60 4.17 24.59
CA PRO A 160 -1.69 3.71 23.19
C PRO A 160 -0.64 4.35 22.28
N GLU A 161 -0.19 5.57 22.58
CA GLU A 161 0.85 6.28 21.82
C GLU A 161 2.23 5.65 22.04
N GLU A 162 2.58 5.35 23.30
CA GLU A 162 3.81 4.64 23.65
C GLU A 162 3.84 3.23 23.08
N ALA A 163 2.71 2.52 23.14
CA ALA A 163 2.57 1.21 22.51
C ALA A 163 2.83 1.27 21.00
N ALA A 164 2.26 2.25 20.30
CA ALA A 164 2.40 2.39 18.84
C ALA A 164 3.86 2.58 18.39
N VAL A 165 4.70 3.21 19.22
CA VAL A 165 6.14 3.40 18.95
C VAL A 165 6.96 2.15 19.28
N SER A 166 6.49 1.36 20.26
CA SER A 166 7.23 0.21 20.81
C SER A 166 6.88 -1.13 20.13
N TYR A 167 5.91 -1.15 19.22
CA TYR A 167 5.56 -2.37 18.48
C TYR A 167 6.75 -2.90 17.67
N ASP A 168 7.05 -4.17 17.84
CA ASP A 168 7.97 -4.88 16.96
C ASP A 168 7.24 -5.34 15.70
N TYR A 169 7.62 -4.78 14.57
CA TYR A 169 7.04 -5.03 13.26
C TYR A 169 7.91 -5.97 12.40
N THR A 170 8.90 -6.61 12.99
CA THR A 170 9.84 -7.49 12.27
C THR A 170 9.38 -8.93 12.13
N ALA A 171 8.18 -9.24 12.58
CA ALA A 171 7.59 -10.59 12.57
C ALA A 171 6.97 -11.02 11.25
#